data_e2a1d805e95575290232e868f0f40ece
#
_entry.id   e2a1d805e95575290232e868f0f40ece
#
_cell.length_a   1.000
_cell.length_b   1.000
_cell.length_c   1.000
_cell.angle_alpha   90.00
_cell.angle_beta   90.00
_cell.angle_gamma   90.00
#
_symmetry.space_group_name_H-M   'P 1'
#
loop_
_entity.id
_entity.type
_entity.pdbx_description
1 polymer ?
#
loop_
_entity_poly.entity_id
_entity_poly.type
_entity_poly.pdbx_seq_one_letter_code
_entity_poly.pdbx_strand_id
1 'polypeptide(L)'
;MSLDTCSENLSSDTTLQGDLLGHPLLDSPLLDKSSSPLDISLQDFVSEFGDELLDSLNRANPPVYTGQARAYRQTILANLKRQLFPAQAEVVHAVTELLVDRGERAAIVNGEMGCGKTTVGIATAAVLEAEGFCRTLVLSPPHLVYKWRREIQETVAGAKVWVLNGPDTLVKLIKLREQLGVPTQGPEFFVLGRVRMRMGFHWKPVFVRRRTRHGEVGSCPHCGQVITALDGEPVNPIELEAAESRRKCNRCASALWTLVRPRRLSANDQSHAVLRALKRIPTIGEVTAQ
;
A
#
# COMPACT_ATOMS: atom_id res chain seq x y z
N MET A 1 -36.23 -9.90 23.81
CA MET A 1 -35.74 -10.40 25.11
C MET A 1 -34.36 -9.77 25.27
N SER A 2 -34.37 -8.69 25.96
CA SER A 2 -33.68 -8.29 27.23
C SER A 2 -32.17 -8.15 27.02
N LEU A 3 -31.64 -6.99 26.84
CA LEU A 3 -31.21 -5.93 27.75
C LEU A 3 -30.63 -6.46 29.07
N ASP A 4 -29.33 -6.28 29.26
CA ASP A 4 -28.85 -5.95 30.59
C ASP A 4 -27.62 -5.03 30.54
N THR A 5 -27.79 -3.94 31.24
CA THR A 5 -26.89 -2.85 31.58
C THR A 5 -25.95 -3.26 32.71
N CYS A 6 -24.70 -2.85 32.66
CA CYS A 6 -23.87 -2.74 33.86
C CYS A 6 -23.15 -1.40 33.90
N SER A 7 -23.64 -0.55 34.79
CA SER A 7 -23.00 0.63 35.32
C SER A 7 -22.26 0.25 36.59
N GLU A 8 -21.01 0.60 36.78
CA GLU A 8 -20.37 0.67 38.09
C GLU A 8 -19.53 1.93 38.23
N ASN A 9 -19.95 2.68 39.25
CA ASN A 9 -19.28 3.80 39.88
C ASN A 9 -18.02 3.37 40.62
N LEU A 10 -16.99 4.17 40.58
CA LEU A 10 -15.99 4.21 41.65
C LEU A 10 -15.55 5.65 41.89
N SER A 11 -16.07 6.19 42.98
CA SER A 11 -15.55 7.36 43.68
C SER A 11 -14.40 6.93 44.59
N SER A 12 -13.35 7.71 44.68
CA SER A 12 -12.55 7.80 45.91
C SER A 12 -11.82 9.14 45.98
N ASP A 13 -12.21 9.89 46.98
CA ASP A 13 -11.54 11.04 47.56
C ASP A 13 -10.08 10.80 47.90
N THR A 14 -9.27 11.81 47.70
CA THR A 14 -8.09 12.03 48.56
C THR A 14 -7.86 13.51 48.74
N THR A 15 -8.27 13.99 49.87
CA THR A 15 -7.92 15.26 50.52
C THR A 15 -6.44 15.25 50.88
N LEU A 16 -5.70 16.28 50.51
CA LEU A 16 -4.49 16.72 51.21
C LEU A 16 -4.56 18.21 51.46
N GLN A 17 -4.76 18.55 52.74
CA GLN A 17 -4.57 19.87 53.34
C GLN A 17 -3.07 20.20 53.40
N GLY A 18 -2.76 21.46 53.17
CA GLY A 18 -1.45 22.03 53.42
C GLY A 18 -1.54 23.58 53.41
N ASP A 19 -1.79 24.14 54.54
CA ASP A 19 -1.69 25.58 54.84
C ASP A 19 -0.28 26.10 54.59
N LEU A 20 -0.16 27.35 54.14
CA LEU A 20 0.54 28.44 54.84
C LEU A 20 0.93 29.57 53.87
N LEU A 21 0.68 30.76 54.35
CA LEU A 21 1.28 32.08 54.11
C LEU A 21 0.48 33.05 53.22
N GLY A 22 -0.16 33.94 53.97
CA GLY A 22 -0.85 35.12 53.47
C GLY A 22 0.06 36.18 52.86
N HIS A 23 -0.47 36.82 51.86
CA HIS A 23 -0.09 38.16 51.43
C HIS A 23 -1.33 39.02 51.20
N PRO A 24 -1.24 40.33 51.41
CA PRO A 24 -2.40 41.20 51.61
C PRO A 24 -3.12 41.50 50.28
N LEU A 25 -4.42 41.63 50.44
CA LEU A 25 -5.37 42.08 49.43
C LEU A 25 -4.99 43.43 48.85
N LEU A 26 -4.70 43.46 47.54
CA LEU A 26 -4.80 44.67 46.74
C LEU A 26 -6.20 44.67 46.13
N ASP A 27 -7.01 45.62 46.53
CA ASP A 27 -8.30 45.94 45.91
C ASP A 27 -8.11 46.18 44.40
N SER A 28 -8.56 45.23 43.60
CA SER A 28 -8.77 45.41 42.15
C SER A 28 -10.25 45.74 41.94
N PRO A 29 -10.56 46.75 41.13
CA PRO A 29 -11.94 47.12 40.88
C PRO A 29 -12.72 45.96 40.23
N LEU A 30 -13.95 45.80 40.70
CA LEU A 30 -14.94 44.86 40.18
C LEU A 30 -14.99 44.90 38.65
N LEU A 31 -14.39 43.94 38.00
CA LEU A 31 -14.66 43.65 36.60
C LEU A 31 -16.09 43.13 36.49
N ASP A 32 -16.89 43.91 35.83
CA ASP A 32 -18.26 43.64 35.48
C ASP A 32 -18.40 42.24 34.84
N LYS A 33 -19.02 41.30 35.54
CA LYS A 33 -19.22 39.92 35.08
C LYS A 33 -20.41 39.82 34.11
N SER A 34 -20.53 40.70 33.14
CA SER A 34 -21.57 40.67 32.12
C SER A 34 -21.12 40.60 30.69
N SER A 35 -19.84 40.31 30.41
CA SER A 35 -19.40 39.87 29.09
C SER A 35 -19.16 38.39 29.11
N SER A 36 -20.21 37.60 28.83
CA SER A 36 -20.07 36.25 28.33
C SER A 36 -19.05 36.26 27.19
N PRO A 37 -18.17 35.25 27.08
CA PRO A 37 -17.31 35.11 25.88
C PRO A 37 -18.23 35.18 24.69
N LEU A 38 -17.90 36.07 23.74
CA LEU A 38 -18.64 36.33 22.51
C LEU A 38 -19.18 35.03 21.97
N ASP A 39 -20.49 34.82 22.13
CA ASP A 39 -21.21 33.68 21.55
C ASP A 39 -21.45 34.03 20.07
N ILE A 40 -20.33 34.12 19.32
CA ILE A 40 -20.35 34.37 17.87
C ILE A 40 -20.78 33.06 17.24
N SER A 41 -21.88 33.07 16.48
CA SER A 41 -22.27 31.90 15.73
C SER A 41 -21.16 31.54 14.71
N LEU A 42 -21.01 30.26 14.40
CA LEU A 42 -20.02 29.83 13.39
C LEU A 42 -20.20 30.57 12.06
N GLN A 43 -21.44 30.91 11.71
CA GLN A 43 -21.77 31.62 10.49
C GLN A 43 -21.25 33.07 10.53
N ASP A 44 -21.44 33.76 11.66
CA ASP A 44 -20.96 35.13 11.85
C ASP A 44 -19.44 35.16 11.90
N PHE A 45 -18.80 34.18 12.59
CA PHE A 45 -17.36 34.03 12.65
C PHE A 45 -16.77 33.85 11.22
N VAL A 46 -17.35 32.94 10.42
CA VAL A 46 -16.86 32.71 9.04
C VAL A 46 -17.10 33.94 8.15
N SER A 47 -18.19 34.67 8.37
CA SER A 47 -18.48 35.89 7.61
C SER A 47 -17.53 37.04 7.96
N GLU A 48 -17.10 37.14 9.20
CA GLU A 48 -16.23 38.24 9.68
C GLU A 48 -14.73 37.94 9.50
N PHE A 49 -14.30 36.70 9.79
CA PHE A 49 -12.88 36.32 9.81
C PHE A 49 -12.50 35.33 8.70
N GLY A 50 -13.45 34.88 7.87
CA GLY A 50 -13.22 33.80 6.90
C GLY A 50 -12.16 34.16 5.87
N ASP A 51 -12.16 35.37 5.35
CA ASP A 51 -11.22 35.81 4.31
C ASP A 51 -9.79 35.92 4.87
N GLU A 52 -9.63 36.51 6.07
CA GLU A 52 -8.30 36.59 6.72
C GLU A 52 -7.75 35.22 7.08
N LEU A 53 -8.62 34.31 7.54
CA LEU A 53 -8.25 32.95 7.86
C LEU A 53 -7.83 32.21 6.60
N LEU A 54 -8.58 32.34 5.52
CA LEU A 54 -8.30 31.74 4.22
C LEU A 54 -6.96 32.25 3.65
N ASP A 55 -6.72 33.56 3.71
CA ASP A 55 -5.47 34.15 3.29
C ASP A 55 -4.28 33.69 4.13
N SER A 56 -4.46 33.54 5.44
CA SER A 56 -3.45 32.99 6.33
C SER A 56 -3.13 31.54 6.01
N LEU A 57 -4.16 30.72 5.77
CA LEU A 57 -3.99 29.32 5.37
C LEU A 57 -3.31 29.20 4.01
N ASN A 58 -3.70 30.02 3.03
CA ASN A 58 -3.10 30.02 1.68
C ASN A 58 -1.63 30.50 1.70
N ARG A 59 -1.28 31.42 2.60
CA ARG A 59 0.11 31.83 2.79
C ARG A 59 0.96 30.74 3.44
N ALA A 60 0.40 30.04 4.43
CA ALA A 60 1.10 28.95 5.12
C ALA A 60 1.22 27.69 4.24
N ASN A 61 0.18 27.39 3.46
CA ASN A 61 0.10 26.23 2.56
C ASN A 61 -0.45 26.66 1.19
N PRO A 62 0.43 27.21 0.33
CA PRO A 62 0.00 27.68 -0.99
C PRO A 62 -0.63 26.54 -1.79
N PRO A 63 -1.76 26.76 -2.47
CA PRO A 63 -2.41 25.74 -3.26
C PRO A 63 -1.49 25.23 -4.37
N VAL A 64 -1.52 23.93 -4.59
CA VAL A 64 -0.74 23.28 -5.66
C VAL A 64 -1.27 23.70 -7.02
N TYR A 65 -2.59 23.81 -7.14
CA TYR A 65 -3.29 24.12 -8.38
C TYR A 65 -4.10 25.41 -8.22
N THR A 66 -3.94 26.33 -9.17
CA THR A 66 -4.56 27.67 -9.17
C THR A 66 -5.67 27.84 -10.18
N GLY A 67 -6.25 26.74 -10.70
CA GLY A 67 -7.34 26.79 -11.67
C GLY A 67 -6.91 26.85 -13.15
N GLN A 68 -5.62 26.91 -13.43
CA GLN A 68 -5.09 26.97 -14.80
C GLN A 68 -4.65 25.58 -15.30
N ALA A 69 -5.60 24.77 -15.72
CA ALA A 69 -5.30 23.45 -16.28
C ALA A 69 -4.74 23.54 -17.71
N ARG A 70 -3.78 22.70 -18.03
CA ARG A 70 -3.30 22.55 -19.41
C ARG A 70 -4.41 22.01 -20.31
N ALA A 71 -4.62 22.64 -21.48
CA ALA A 71 -5.73 22.32 -22.38
C ALA A 71 -5.80 20.84 -22.76
N TYR A 72 -4.64 20.19 -23.03
CA TYR A 72 -4.62 18.76 -23.39
C TYR A 72 -5.08 17.87 -22.22
N ARG A 73 -4.77 18.21 -20.95
CA ARG A 73 -5.27 17.47 -19.76
C ARG A 73 -6.77 17.57 -19.64
N GLN A 74 -7.33 18.77 -19.87
CA GLN A 74 -8.79 18.97 -19.90
C GLN A 74 -9.43 18.11 -20.99
N THR A 75 -8.84 18.08 -22.20
CA THR A 75 -9.33 17.25 -23.31
C THR A 75 -9.32 15.76 -22.94
N ILE A 76 -8.28 15.27 -22.28
CA ILE A 76 -8.22 13.86 -21.82
C ILE A 76 -9.34 13.56 -20.83
N LEU A 77 -9.55 14.44 -19.85
CA LEU A 77 -10.60 14.27 -18.85
C LEU A 77 -12.01 14.34 -19.46
N ALA A 78 -12.22 15.21 -20.44
CA ALA A 78 -13.48 15.29 -21.17
C ALA A 78 -13.77 14.06 -22.03
N ASN A 79 -12.74 13.32 -22.47
CA ASN A 79 -12.87 12.10 -23.28
C ASN A 79 -12.99 10.81 -22.44
N LEU A 80 -12.99 10.91 -21.12
CA LEU A 80 -13.26 9.75 -20.27
C LEU A 80 -14.69 9.26 -20.47
N LYS A 81 -14.89 7.92 -20.47
CA LYS A 81 -16.23 7.34 -20.56
C LYS A 81 -17.12 7.76 -19.40
N ARG A 82 -16.54 7.84 -18.20
CA ARG A 82 -17.20 8.36 -17.00
C ARG A 82 -16.73 9.79 -16.77
N GLN A 83 -17.64 10.73 -16.89
CA GLN A 83 -17.35 12.13 -16.63
C GLN A 83 -17.05 12.37 -15.15
N LEU A 84 -16.09 13.23 -14.88
CA LEU A 84 -15.74 13.67 -13.54
C LEU A 84 -16.66 14.83 -13.10
N PHE A 85 -16.91 14.90 -11.80
CA PHE A 85 -17.42 16.12 -11.21
C PHE A 85 -16.32 17.20 -11.24
N PRO A 86 -16.69 18.51 -11.33
CA PRO A 86 -15.71 19.60 -11.40
C PRO A 86 -14.63 19.52 -10.32
N ALA A 87 -15.02 19.33 -9.06
CA ALA A 87 -14.08 19.19 -7.95
C ALA A 87 -13.12 17.98 -8.10
N GLN A 88 -13.57 16.87 -8.68
CA GLN A 88 -12.71 15.72 -8.96
C GLN A 88 -11.69 16.05 -10.06
N ALA A 89 -12.10 16.79 -11.09
CA ALA A 89 -11.20 17.22 -12.16
C ALA A 89 -10.11 18.16 -11.63
N GLU A 90 -10.45 19.08 -10.74
CA GLU A 90 -9.48 19.97 -10.08
C GLU A 90 -8.45 19.18 -9.27
N VAL A 91 -8.88 18.16 -8.52
CA VAL A 91 -7.95 17.28 -7.78
C VAL A 91 -7.02 16.54 -8.76
N VAL A 92 -7.52 16.06 -9.89
CA VAL A 92 -6.67 15.41 -10.91
C VAL A 92 -5.65 16.39 -11.46
N HIS A 93 -6.05 17.63 -11.77
CA HIS A 93 -5.12 18.66 -12.23
C HIS A 93 -4.07 19.00 -11.18
N ALA A 94 -4.46 19.15 -9.91
CA ALA A 94 -3.53 19.39 -8.81
C ALA A 94 -2.51 18.25 -8.65
N VAL A 95 -2.96 17.01 -8.69
CA VAL A 95 -2.07 15.83 -8.58
C VAL A 95 -1.11 15.73 -9.76
N THR A 96 -1.60 15.98 -10.98
CA THR A 96 -0.76 15.93 -12.17
C THR A 96 0.23 17.09 -12.23
N GLU A 97 -0.14 18.28 -11.79
CA GLU A 97 0.78 19.40 -11.64
C GLU A 97 1.89 19.07 -10.65
N LEU A 98 1.53 18.50 -9.48
CA LEU A 98 2.49 18.14 -8.46
C LEU A 98 3.50 17.10 -8.97
N LEU A 99 3.02 16.03 -9.61
CA LEU A 99 3.85 14.91 -10.03
C LEU A 99 4.66 15.21 -11.30
N VAL A 100 4.08 15.90 -12.27
CA VAL A 100 4.70 16.11 -13.58
C VAL A 100 5.41 17.47 -13.66
N ASP A 101 4.69 18.56 -13.30
CA ASP A 101 5.21 19.89 -13.53
C ASP A 101 6.20 20.32 -12.44
N ARG A 102 5.95 19.91 -11.18
CA ARG A 102 6.86 20.15 -10.06
C ARG A 102 7.87 19.01 -9.84
N GLY A 103 7.67 17.86 -10.48
CA GLY A 103 8.57 16.71 -10.38
C GLY A 103 8.56 16.01 -9.02
N GLU A 104 7.49 16.20 -8.24
CA GLU A 104 7.36 15.53 -6.94
C GLU A 104 7.15 14.02 -7.13
N ARG A 105 7.66 13.23 -6.18
CA ARG A 105 7.64 11.77 -6.27
C ARG A 105 6.36 11.14 -5.74
N ALA A 106 5.57 11.90 -4.99
CA ALA A 106 4.37 11.41 -4.33
C ALA A 106 3.32 12.51 -4.19
N ALA A 107 2.05 12.11 -4.21
CA ALA A 107 0.92 12.94 -3.87
C ALA A 107 -0.02 12.16 -2.94
N ILE A 108 -0.59 12.81 -1.94
CA ILE A 108 -1.59 12.25 -1.04
C ILE A 108 -2.92 12.95 -1.29
N VAL A 109 -3.90 12.18 -1.77
CA VAL A 109 -5.27 12.66 -1.92
C VAL A 109 -6.06 12.27 -0.68
N ASN A 110 -6.26 13.23 0.21
CA ASN A 110 -7.13 13.06 1.36
C ASN A 110 -8.56 13.48 0.99
N GLY A 111 -9.51 12.60 1.22
CA GLY A 111 -10.91 12.85 0.89
C GLY A 111 -11.83 11.94 1.69
N GLU A 112 -13.03 12.37 1.93
CA GLU A 112 -14.06 11.63 2.65
C GLU A 112 -14.53 10.38 1.89
N MET A 113 -15.23 9.48 2.58
CA MET A 113 -15.85 8.32 1.92
C MET A 113 -16.94 8.80 0.95
N GLY A 114 -16.94 8.24 -0.26
CA GLY A 114 -17.91 8.60 -1.28
C GLY A 114 -17.47 9.71 -2.25
N CYS A 115 -16.43 10.51 -1.97
CA CYS A 115 -15.98 11.59 -2.85
C CYS A 115 -15.39 11.13 -4.21
N GLY A 116 -15.30 9.82 -4.46
CA GLY A 116 -14.84 9.26 -5.73
C GLY A 116 -13.33 9.13 -5.90
N LYS A 117 -12.56 8.92 -4.81
CA LYS A 117 -11.09 8.74 -4.85
C LYS A 117 -10.61 7.73 -5.91
N THR A 118 -11.37 6.65 -6.11
CA THR A 118 -11.06 5.63 -7.13
C THR A 118 -11.10 6.24 -8.53
N THR A 119 -12.14 7.00 -8.82
CA THR A 119 -12.31 7.67 -10.13
C THR A 119 -11.23 8.72 -10.36
N VAL A 120 -10.91 9.51 -9.33
CA VAL A 120 -9.79 10.47 -9.35
C VAL A 120 -8.46 9.76 -9.65
N GLY A 121 -8.15 8.66 -8.95
CA GLY A 121 -6.92 7.90 -9.21
C GLY A 121 -6.84 7.29 -10.62
N ILE A 122 -7.97 6.82 -11.16
CA ILE A 122 -8.05 6.29 -12.54
C ILE A 122 -7.86 7.42 -13.56
N ALA A 123 -8.53 8.56 -13.36
CA ALA A 123 -8.41 9.71 -14.22
C ALA A 123 -6.99 10.32 -14.21
N THR A 124 -6.36 10.39 -13.02
CA THR A 124 -4.94 10.77 -12.90
C THR A 124 -4.05 9.86 -13.73
N ALA A 125 -4.25 8.54 -13.65
CA ALA A 125 -3.47 7.59 -14.44
C ALA A 125 -3.69 7.77 -15.96
N ALA A 126 -4.90 8.12 -16.39
CA ALA A 126 -5.18 8.42 -17.81
C ALA A 126 -4.48 9.69 -18.30
N VAL A 127 -4.36 10.71 -17.44
CA VAL A 127 -3.58 11.91 -17.78
C VAL A 127 -2.08 11.60 -17.80
N LEU A 128 -1.60 10.83 -16.83
CA LEU A 128 -0.18 10.44 -16.75
C LEU A 128 0.25 9.54 -17.93
N GLU A 129 -0.67 8.81 -18.55
CA GLU A 129 -0.37 8.03 -19.76
C GLU A 129 0.05 8.95 -20.91
N ALA A 130 -0.59 10.08 -21.10
CA ALA A 130 -0.20 11.08 -22.10
C ALA A 130 1.15 11.76 -21.79
N GLU A 131 1.58 11.72 -20.54
CA GLU A 131 2.92 12.16 -20.10
C GLU A 131 4.00 11.06 -20.23
N GLY A 132 3.65 9.90 -20.82
CA GLY A 132 4.56 8.78 -21.03
C GLY A 132 4.53 7.69 -19.96
N PHE A 133 3.70 7.81 -18.92
CA PHE A 133 3.55 6.80 -17.88
C PHE A 133 2.47 5.77 -18.25
N CYS A 134 2.72 4.97 -19.26
CA CYS A 134 1.74 4.05 -19.84
C CYS A 134 1.34 2.87 -18.93
N ARG A 135 2.03 2.64 -17.82
CA ARG A 135 1.80 1.49 -16.91
C ARG A 135 1.54 1.95 -15.49
N THR A 136 0.38 1.61 -14.97
CA THR A 136 -0.06 1.99 -13.61
C THR A 136 -0.24 0.75 -12.75
N LEU A 137 0.41 0.72 -11.57
CA LEU A 137 0.20 -0.31 -10.55
C LEU A 137 -0.78 0.19 -9.48
N VAL A 138 -1.88 -0.52 -9.33
CA VAL A 138 -2.89 -0.27 -8.29
C VAL A 138 -2.74 -1.29 -7.17
N LEU A 139 -2.43 -0.83 -5.97
CA LEU A 139 -2.43 -1.65 -4.76
C LEU A 139 -3.73 -1.43 -3.99
N SER A 140 -4.52 -2.47 -3.84
CA SER A 140 -5.83 -2.37 -3.18
C SER A 140 -6.08 -3.50 -2.17
N PRO A 141 -7.03 -3.34 -1.25
CA PRO A 141 -7.54 -4.46 -0.48
C PRO A 141 -8.04 -5.59 -1.40
N PRO A 142 -7.87 -6.88 -1.05
CA PRO A 142 -8.19 -8.01 -1.94
C PRO A 142 -9.62 -8.03 -2.45
N HIS A 143 -10.58 -7.62 -1.63
CA HIS A 143 -12.01 -7.59 -1.98
C HIS A 143 -12.36 -6.48 -2.98
N LEU A 144 -11.51 -5.45 -3.13
CA LEU A 144 -11.74 -4.35 -4.05
C LEU A 144 -11.07 -4.53 -5.42
N VAL A 145 -10.24 -5.56 -5.61
CA VAL A 145 -9.47 -5.76 -6.85
C VAL A 145 -10.38 -5.84 -8.08
N TYR A 146 -11.47 -6.58 -8.00
CA TYR A 146 -12.42 -6.70 -9.11
C TYR A 146 -13.28 -5.45 -9.31
N LYS A 147 -13.54 -4.69 -8.23
CA LYS A 147 -14.16 -3.37 -8.32
C LYS A 147 -13.27 -2.40 -9.09
N TRP A 148 -11.96 -2.34 -8.77
CA TRP A 148 -10.99 -1.54 -9.50
C TRP A 148 -10.97 -1.89 -10.99
N ARG A 149 -10.93 -3.20 -11.34
CA ARG A 149 -10.98 -3.64 -12.74
C ARG A 149 -12.18 -3.06 -13.46
N ARG A 150 -13.37 -3.21 -12.89
CA ARG A 150 -14.63 -2.73 -13.47
C ARG A 150 -14.59 -1.21 -13.64
N GLU A 151 -14.24 -0.46 -12.61
CA GLU A 151 -14.21 1.00 -12.66
C GLU A 151 -13.19 1.54 -13.67
N ILE A 152 -12.02 0.91 -13.82
CA ILE A 152 -11.05 1.27 -14.85
C ILE A 152 -11.65 1.10 -16.25
N GLN A 153 -12.28 -0.04 -16.52
CA GLN A 153 -12.88 -0.33 -17.83
C GLN A 153 -14.10 0.56 -18.16
N GLU A 154 -14.83 0.98 -17.12
CA GLU A 154 -15.95 1.92 -17.24
C GLU A 154 -15.48 3.37 -17.39
N THR A 155 -14.28 3.72 -16.95
CA THR A 155 -13.78 5.10 -16.96
C THR A 155 -12.88 5.37 -18.15
N VAL A 156 -11.95 4.47 -18.48
CA VAL A 156 -10.94 4.70 -19.52
C VAL A 156 -11.19 3.79 -20.72
N ALA A 157 -11.33 4.39 -21.90
CA ALA A 157 -11.50 3.65 -23.13
C ALA A 157 -10.21 2.89 -23.50
N GLY A 158 -10.35 1.63 -23.94
CA GLY A 158 -9.20 0.83 -24.39
C GLY A 158 -8.23 0.39 -23.28
N ALA A 159 -8.51 0.68 -22.00
CA ALA A 159 -7.64 0.30 -20.91
C ALA A 159 -7.48 -1.21 -20.78
N LYS A 160 -6.24 -1.68 -20.76
CA LYS A 160 -5.89 -3.07 -20.51
C LYS A 160 -5.66 -3.30 -19.02
N VAL A 161 -6.41 -4.21 -18.42
CA VAL A 161 -6.37 -4.43 -16.97
C VAL A 161 -5.90 -5.84 -16.63
N TRP A 162 -4.78 -5.92 -15.92
CA TRP A 162 -4.20 -7.15 -15.40
C TRP A 162 -4.59 -7.35 -13.94
N VAL A 163 -5.44 -8.32 -13.66
CA VAL A 163 -5.78 -8.69 -12.26
C VAL A 163 -4.74 -9.66 -11.72
N LEU A 164 -3.98 -9.21 -10.74
CA LEU A 164 -2.89 -9.96 -10.10
C LEU A 164 -3.31 -10.46 -8.70
N ASN A 165 -4.48 -11.08 -8.59
CA ASN A 165 -5.05 -11.55 -7.32
C ASN A 165 -5.37 -13.05 -7.29
N GLY A 166 -5.21 -13.75 -8.39
CA GLY A 166 -5.53 -15.17 -8.55
C GLY A 166 -4.33 -16.12 -8.36
N PRO A 167 -4.55 -17.42 -8.41
CA PRO A 167 -3.49 -18.43 -8.37
C PRO A 167 -2.56 -18.38 -9.58
N ASP A 168 -3.01 -17.78 -10.66
CA ASP A 168 -2.31 -17.58 -11.94
C ASP A 168 -1.44 -16.31 -11.97
N THR A 169 -1.36 -15.57 -10.88
CA THR A 169 -0.60 -14.31 -10.79
C THR A 169 0.86 -14.49 -11.21
N LEU A 170 1.52 -15.59 -10.81
CA LEU A 170 2.89 -15.85 -11.20
C LEU A 170 3.04 -16.03 -12.71
N VAL A 171 2.13 -16.79 -13.33
CA VAL A 171 2.15 -17.01 -14.78
C VAL A 171 1.96 -15.70 -15.53
N LYS A 172 1.07 -14.83 -15.04
CA LYS A 172 0.86 -13.48 -15.59
C LYS A 172 2.11 -12.63 -15.47
N LEU A 173 2.78 -12.65 -14.31
CA LEU A 173 4.02 -11.89 -14.09
C LEU A 173 5.17 -12.38 -15.00
N ILE A 174 5.28 -13.68 -15.24
CA ILE A 174 6.27 -14.23 -16.17
C ILE A 174 6.00 -13.73 -17.60
N LYS A 175 4.74 -13.81 -18.07
CA LYS A 175 4.34 -13.28 -19.37
C LYS A 175 4.58 -11.77 -19.48
N LEU A 176 4.29 -11.01 -18.44
CA LEU A 176 4.54 -9.57 -18.42
C LEU A 176 6.03 -9.25 -18.48
N ARG A 177 6.89 -10.07 -17.86
CA ARG A 177 8.34 -9.91 -17.96
C ARG A 177 8.84 -10.03 -19.40
N GLU A 178 8.24 -10.92 -20.19
CA GLU A 178 8.57 -11.09 -21.61
C GLU A 178 8.15 -9.89 -22.46
N GLN A 179 7.18 -9.11 -21.96
CA GLN A 179 6.67 -7.91 -22.61
C GLN A 179 7.32 -6.60 -22.09
N LEU A 180 8.32 -6.71 -21.20
CA LEU A 180 9.08 -5.55 -20.75
C LEU A 180 9.87 -4.98 -21.94
N GLY A 181 9.71 -3.68 -22.20
CA GLY A 181 10.35 -3.00 -23.35
C GLY A 181 9.49 -2.98 -24.62
N VAL A 182 8.38 -3.72 -24.67
CA VAL A 182 7.43 -3.58 -25.78
C VAL A 182 6.55 -2.35 -25.52
N PRO A 183 6.40 -1.43 -26.49
CA PRO A 183 5.50 -0.28 -26.36
C PRO A 183 4.07 -0.74 -26.12
N THR A 184 3.37 -0.05 -25.23
CA THR A 184 1.94 -0.31 -24.96
C THR A 184 1.06 0.33 -26.03
N GLN A 185 -0.05 -0.32 -26.37
CA GLN A 185 -1.05 0.23 -27.29
C GLN A 185 -2.14 0.99 -26.52
N GLY A 186 -1.79 1.70 -25.47
CA GLY A 186 -2.70 2.41 -24.58
C GLY A 186 -2.42 2.13 -23.09
N PRO A 187 -3.23 2.66 -22.20
CA PRO A 187 -2.99 2.56 -20.75
C PRO A 187 -3.14 1.14 -20.24
N GLU A 188 -2.10 0.64 -19.55
CA GLU A 188 -2.09 -0.66 -18.89
C GLU A 188 -2.17 -0.49 -17.37
N PHE A 189 -3.16 -1.15 -16.76
CA PHE A 189 -3.34 -1.18 -15.31
C PHE A 189 -3.06 -2.56 -14.74
N PHE A 190 -2.27 -2.60 -13.66
CA PHE A 190 -1.95 -3.80 -12.91
C PHE A 190 -2.59 -3.70 -11.55
N VAL A 191 -3.67 -4.44 -11.30
CA VAL A 191 -4.41 -4.39 -10.04
C VAL A 191 -3.98 -5.54 -9.16
N LEU A 192 -3.29 -5.24 -8.06
CA LEU A 192 -2.71 -6.20 -7.12
C LEU A 192 -3.35 -6.06 -5.74
N GLY A 193 -3.85 -7.17 -5.21
CA GLY A 193 -4.30 -7.23 -3.82
C GLY A 193 -3.10 -7.14 -2.85
N ARG A 194 -3.13 -6.21 -1.89
CA ARG A 194 -2.02 -5.97 -0.95
C ARG A 194 -1.57 -7.22 -0.17
N VAL A 195 -2.49 -8.17 0.07
CA VAL A 195 -2.16 -9.45 0.71
C VAL A 195 -1.27 -10.29 -0.21
N ARG A 196 -1.56 -10.29 -1.52
CA ARG A 196 -0.73 -11.00 -2.51
C ARG A 196 0.67 -10.40 -2.64
N MET A 197 0.82 -9.11 -2.45
CA MET A 197 2.13 -8.45 -2.39
C MET A 197 2.97 -8.96 -1.21
N ARG A 198 2.33 -9.26 -0.07
CA ARG A 198 2.98 -9.83 1.12
C ARG A 198 3.26 -11.33 1.02
N MET A 199 2.48 -12.05 0.23
CA MET A 199 2.70 -13.48 -0.03
C MET A 199 3.92 -13.64 -0.92
N GLY A 200 5.09 -13.56 -0.32
CA GLY A 200 6.35 -13.87 -0.97
C GLY A 200 6.27 -15.26 -1.60
N PHE A 201 6.77 -15.38 -2.83
CA PHE A 201 6.99 -16.71 -3.39
C PHE A 201 7.98 -17.42 -2.47
N HIS A 202 7.62 -18.64 -2.06
CA HIS A 202 8.55 -19.50 -1.36
C HIS A 202 9.60 -19.94 -2.39
N TRP A 203 10.83 -19.55 -2.18
CA TRP A 203 11.91 -20.05 -2.99
C TRP A 203 12.48 -21.33 -2.37
N LYS A 204 12.91 -22.23 -3.21
CA LYS A 204 13.49 -23.52 -2.83
C LYS A 204 14.86 -23.63 -3.48
N PRO A 205 15.87 -24.15 -2.76
CA PRO A 205 17.13 -24.53 -3.37
C PRO A 205 16.93 -25.55 -4.49
N VAL A 206 17.72 -25.45 -5.55
CA VAL A 206 17.71 -26.38 -6.68
C VAL A 206 19.11 -26.91 -6.87
N PHE A 207 19.25 -28.21 -6.68
CA PHE A 207 20.50 -28.93 -6.89
C PHE A 207 20.19 -30.39 -7.18
N VAL A 208 21.17 -31.10 -7.77
CA VAL A 208 21.12 -32.55 -7.97
C VAL A 208 21.96 -33.21 -6.90
N ARG A 209 21.40 -34.16 -6.19
CA ARG A 209 22.15 -34.99 -5.22
C ARG A 209 23.02 -35.96 -5.98
N ARG A 210 24.30 -35.98 -5.69
CA ARG A 210 25.26 -36.93 -6.20
C ARG A 210 25.94 -37.66 -5.08
N ARG A 211 26.10 -38.98 -5.21
CA ARG A 211 26.81 -39.78 -4.29
C ARG A 211 28.30 -39.86 -4.70
N THR A 212 29.19 -39.47 -3.83
CA THR A 212 30.63 -39.51 -4.00
C THR A 212 31.21 -40.54 -3.02
N ARG A 213 32.52 -40.81 -3.15
CA ARG A 213 33.24 -41.69 -2.20
C ARG A 213 33.24 -41.14 -0.75
N HIS A 214 33.08 -39.84 -0.62
CA HIS A 214 33.10 -39.12 0.66
C HIS A 214 31.71 -38.74 1.20
N GLY A 215 30.63 -39.22 0.57
CA GLY A 215 29.26 -38.93 0.97
C GLY A 215 28.39 -38.30 -0.15
N GLU A 216 27.23 -37.83 0.23
CA GLU A 216 26.32 -37.12 -0.70
C GLU A 216 26.70 -35.65 -0.81
N VAL A 217 26.77 -35.15 -2.02
CA VAL A 217 27.06 -33.74 -2.34
C VAL A 217 25.98 -33.15 -3.23
N GLY A 218 25.76 -31.85 -3.09
CA GLY A 218 24.91 -31.08 -4.01
C GLY A 218 25.67 -30.66 -5.26
N SER A 219 25.07 -30.80 -6.43
CA SER A 219 25.65 -30.40 -7.70
C SER A 219 24.71 -29.48 -8.47
N CYS A 220 25.27 -28.55 -9.25
CA CYS A 220 24.51 -27.65 -10.10
C CYS A 220 23.72 -28.44 -11.17
N PRO A 221 22.40 -28.23 -11.32
CA PRO A 221 21.62 -28.95 -12.33
C PRO A 221 21.98 -28.56 -13.77
N HIS A 222 22.59 -27.38 -13.97
CA HIS A 222 22.92 -26.90 -15.30
C HIS A 222 24.29 -27.39 -15.81
N CYS A 223 25.35 -27.28 -14.99
CA CYS A 223 26.68 -27.60 -15.41
C CYS A 223 27.33 -28.82 -14.70
N GLY A 224 26.63 -29.41 -13.74
CA GLY A 224 27.08 -30.56 -12.98
C GLY A 224 28.17 -30.29 -11.94
N GLN A 225 28.65 -29.05 -11.81
CA GLN A 225 29.68 -28.67 -10.82
C GLN A 225 29.19 -28.94 -9.41
N VAL A 226 30.04 -29.50 -8.54
CA VAL A 226 29.76 -29.65 -7.12
C VAL A 226 29.66 -28.26 -6.48
N ILE A 227 28.65 -28.07 -5.65
CA ILE A 227 28.42 -26.81 -4.94
C ILE A 227 29.32 -26.81 -3.71
N THR A 228 30.19 -25.81 -3.62
CA THR A 228 31.15 -25.65 -2.54
C THR A 228 30.77 -24.44 -1.66
N ALA A 229 31.18 -24.49 -0.41
CA ALA A 229 31.18 -23.38 0.50
C ALA A 229 32.31 -22.38 0.17
N LEU A 230 32.44 -21.30 0.92
CA LEU A 230 33.47 -20.26 0.70
C LEU A 230 34.90 -20.78 0.95
N ASP A 231 35.04 -21.80 1.79
CA ASP A 231 36.29 -22.52 2.09
C ASP A 231 36.67 -23.54 1.02
N GLY A 232 35.83 -23.76 0.01
CA GLY A 232 36.05 -24.72 -1.07
C GLY A 232 35.53 -26.11 -0.78
N GLU A 233 35.06 -26.42 0.44
CA GLU A 233 34.52 -27.72 0.80
C GLU A 233 33.14 -27.98 0.17
N PRO A 234 32.84 -29.22 -0.25
CA PRO A 234 31.55 -29.61 -0.78
C PRO A 234 30.43 -29.42 0.25
N VAL A 235 29.38 -28.72 -0.10
CA VAL A 235 28.24 -28.49 0.79
C VAL A 235 27.32 -29.71 0.82
N ASN A 236 26.96 -30.14 2.00
CA ASN A 236 26.04 -31.25 2.22
C ASN A 236 24.63 -30.90 1.67
N PRO A 237 23.92 -31.80 0.97
CA PRO A 237 22.56 -31.61 0.53
C PRO A 237 21.58 -31.12 1.60
N ILE A 238 21.76 -31.60 2.84
CA ILE A 238 20.90 -31.18 3.99
C ILE A 238 21.11 -29.69 4.29
N GLU A 239 22.35 -29.21 4.27
CA GLU A 239 22.68 -27.81 4.48
C GLU A 239 22.18 -26.94 3.33
N LEU A 240 22.25 -27.44 2.10
CA LEU A 240 21.68 -26.74 0.94
C LEU A 240 20.15 -26.61 1.02
N GLU A 241 19.47 -27.61 1.55
CA GLU A 241 18.01 -27.55 1.77
C GLU A 241 17.62 -26.58 2.90
N ALA A 242 18.46 -26.50 3.94
CA ALA A 242 18.25 -25.59 5.07
C ALA A 242 18.73 -24.16 4.78
N ALA A 243 19.47 -23.94 3.69
CA ALA A 243 20.07 -22.64 3.40
C ALA A 243 19.00 -21.57 3.13
N GLU A 244 19.05 -20.47 3.87
CA GLU A 244 18.18 -19.31 3.69
C GLU A 244 18.69 -18.35 2.57
N SER A 245 19.93 -18.51 2.12
CA SER A 245 20.53 -17.64 1.12
C SER A 245 20.34 -18.15 -0.32
N ARG A 246 20.06 -17.23 -1.23
CA ARG A 246 19.99 -17.52 -2.67
C ARG A 246 21.40 -17.60 -3.24
N ARG A 247 21.83 -18.80 -3.57
CA ARG A 247 23.17 -19.05 -4.13
C ARG A 247 23.15 -19.10 -5.66
N LYS A 248 24.25 -18.76 -6.29
CA LYS A 248 24.54 -19.00 -7.70
C LYS A 248 25.63 -20.03 -7.83
N CYS A 249 25.65 -20.77 -8.92
CA CYS A 249 26.72 -21.70 -9.22
C CYS A 249 28.04 -20.94 -9.46
N ASN A 250 29.11 -21.33 -8.79
CA ASN A 250 30.42 -20.69 -8.89
C ASN A 250 31.05 -20.84 -10.31
N ARG A 251 30.62 -21.85 -11.07
CA ARG A 251 31.15 -22.11 -12.42
C ARG A 251 30.33 -21.45 -13.54
N CYS A 252 29.01 -21.63 -13.54
CA CYS A 252 28.15 -21.19 -14.64
C CYS A 252 27.22 -20.03 -14.28
N ALA A 253 27.32 -19.50 -13.07
CA ALA A 253 26.50 -18.43 -12.52
C ALA A 253 24.97 -18.69 -12.53
N SER A 254 24.52 -19.90 -12.90
CA SER A 254 23.10 -20.28 -12.85
C SER A 254 22.55 -20.17 -11.44
N ALA A 255 21.32 -19.73 -11.30
CA ALA A 255 20.63 -19.67 -10.01
C ALA A 255 20.44 -21.10 -9.47
N LEU A 256 20.93 -21.34 -8.24
CA LEU A 256 20.75 -22.59 -7.51
C LEU A 256 19.47 -22.55 -6.66
N TRP A 257 18.44 -21.87 -7.14
CA TRP A 257 17.16 -21.72 -6.49
C TRP A 257 16.05 -21.53 -7.53
N THR A 258 14.84 -21.94 -7.15
CA THR A 258 13.63 -21.73 -7.96
C THR A 258 12.49 -21.25 -7.10
N LEU A 259 11.52 -20.57 -7.72
CA LEU A 259 10.30 -20.15 -7.05
C LEU A 259 9.31 -21.30 -7.03
N VAL A 260 8.85 -21.67 -5.86
CA VAL A 260 7.86 -22.72 -5.68
C VAL A 260 6.56 -22.10 -5.17
N ARG A 261 5.43 -22.53 -5.73
CA ARG A 261 4.13 -22.20 -5.15
C ARG A 261 3.99 -22.90 -3.81
N PRO A 262 3.33 -22.28 -2.80
CA PRO A 262 2.90 -23.00 -1.63
C PRO A 262 2.14 -24.24 -2.07
N ARG A 263 2.60 -25.43 -1.67
CA ARG A 263 1.88 -26.66 -1.98
C ARG A 263 0.48 -26.58 -1.39
N ARG A 264 -0.53 -26.99 -2.15
CA ARG A 264 -1.78 -27.41 -1.54
C ARG A 264 -1.46 -28.63 -0.68
N LEU A 265 -1.69 -28.52 0.60
CA LEU A 265 -1.53 -29.65 1.52
C LEU A 265 -2.56 -30.69 1.16
N SER A 266 -2.16 -31.94 1.05
CA SER A 266 -3.08 -33.07 0.89
C SER A 266 -3.77 -33.35 2.23
N ALA A 267 -4.95 -33.95 2.17
CA ALA A 267 -5.68 -34.36 3.40
C ALA A 267 -4.90 -35.33 4.30
N ASN A 268 -3.87 -35.97 3.75
CA ASN A 268 -3.04 -36.95 4.45
C ASN A 268 -1.78 -36.36 5.10
N ASP A 269 -1.59 -35.05 5.01
CA ASP A 269 -0.45 -34.41 5.69
C ASP A 269 -0.65 -34.41 7.20
N GLN A 270 0.37 -34.82 7.92
CA GLN A 270 0.36 -34.82 9.39
C GLN A 270 0.10 -33.39 9.92
N SER A 271 -0.66 -33.29 11.00
CA SER A 271 -1.07 -32.02 11.61
C SER A 271 0.10 -31.03 11.83
N HIS A 272 1.30 -31.53 12.17
CA HIS A 272 2.50 -30.69 12.29
C HIS A 272 3.01 -30.10 10.96
N ALA A 273 2.80 -30.79 9.84
CA ALA A 273 3.14 -30.25 8.53
C ALA A 273 2.14 -29.16 8.11
N VAL A 274 0.87 -29.36 8.42
CA VAL A 274 -0.20 -28.39 8.21
C VAL A 274 0.06 -27.12 9.03
N LEU A 275 0.33 -27.27 10.32
CA LEU A 275 0.64 -26.17 11.23
C LEU A 275 1.84 -25.35 10.76
N ARG A 276 2.95 -26.01 10.37
CA ARG A 276 4.13 -25.34 9.82
C ARG A 276 3.84 -24.60 8.52
N ALA A 277 2.98 -25.16 7.67
CA ALA A 277 2.60 -24.51 6.43
C ALA A 277 1.69 -23.29 6.67
N LEU A 278 0.77 -23.36 7.63
CA LEU A 278 -0.08 -22.24 8.03
C LEU A 278 0.74 -21.10 8.63
N LYS A 279 1.70 -21.38 9.51
CA LYS A 279 2.61 -20.38 10.09
C LYS A 279 3.47 -19.64 9.04
N ARG A 280 3.66 -20.20 7.84
CA ARG A 280 4.36 -19.55 6.73
C ARG A 280 3.49 -18.53 5.97
N ILE A 281 2.22 -18.48 6.26
CA ILE A 281 1.32 -17.48 5.66
C ILE A 281 1.47 -16.17 6.45
N PRO A 282 1.90 -15.07 5.82
CA PRO A 282 2.26 -13.83 6.55
C PRO A 282 1.16 -13.21 7.41
N THR A 283 -0.08 -13.63 7.24
CA THR A 283 -1.25 -13.12 8.00
C THR A 283 -1.74 -14.08 9.07
N ILE A 284 -1.15 -15.28 9.16
CA ILE A 284 -1.55 -16.29 10.16
C ILE A 284 -0.45 -16.37 11.21
N GLY A 285 -0.76 -15.88 12.39
CA GLY A 285 0.08 -16.02 13.57
C GLY A 285 -0.01 -17.42 14.17
N GLU A 286 0.86 -17.68 15.15
CA GLU A 286 0.93 -18.98 15.82
C GLU A 286 -0.39 -19.40 16.47
N VAL A 287 -1.05 -18.44 17.14
CA VAL A 287 -2.35 -18.65 17.80
C VAL A 287 -3.49 -18.94 16.81
N THR A 288 -3.44 -18.31 15.63
CA THR A 288 -4.48 -18.51 14.60
C THR A 288 -4.29 -19.81 13.81
N ALA A 289 -3.09 -20.38 13.86
CA ALA A 289 -2.77 -21.62 13.15
C ALA A 289 -3.05 -22.89 13.99
N GLN A 290 -3.18 -22.76 15.32
CA GLN A 290 -3.61 -23.80 16.24
C GLN A 290 -5.11 -23.96 16.21
#